data_56c7c23be927aebc74a5fedec6b195b9
#
_entry.id   56c7c23be927aebc74a5fedec6b195b9
#
_cell.length_a   1.000
_cell.length_b   1.000
_cell.length_c   1.000
_cell.angle_alpha   90.00
_cell.angle_beta   90.00
_cell.angle_gamma   90.00
#
_symmetry.space_group_name_H-M   'P 1'
#
loop_
_entity.id
_entity.type
_entity.pdbx_description
1 polymer ?
#
loop_
_entity_poly.entity_id
_entity_poly.type
_entity_poly.pdbx_seq_one_letter_code
_entity_poly.pdbx_strand_id
1 'polypeptide(L)'
;MLLNTYEKVTKLFRDGNGYRNAAQLKDAKVTTVQIKELVSKGILERVSHGHYWLIDEEKGKPENFEMLEACMVNPRAVICADSACYYHGLIQKAPERLSVATLKTDRSKMQLNFPVTRHYYSDLAFEQDLEVVETPYGQIRIYALERSVCDTIRFRADIGIETVEHIVQNYMKLENRQMGRLLAYADAMRVGKIVRTTLERV
;
A
#
# COMPACT_ATOMS: atom_id res chain seq x y z
N MET A 1 -14.83 31.26 -5.88
CA MET A 1 -14.24 30.65 -7.11
C MET A 1 -15.28 30.75 -8.24
N LEU A 2 -14.84 31.10 -9.45
CA LEU A 2 -15.77 31.17 -10.59
C LEU A 2 -16.24 29.76 -10.96
N LEU A 3 -17.51 29.59 -11.34
CA LEU A 3 -18.12 28.32 -11.75
C LEU A 3 -17.27 27.56 -12.77
N ASN A 4 -16.77 28.27 -13.78
CA ASN A 4 -15.87 27.77 -14.82
C ASN A 4 -14.56 27.14 -14.26
N THR A 5 -14.00 27.70 -13.16
CA THR A 5 -12.79 27.15 -12.53
C THR A 5 -13.09 25.86 -11.79
N TYR A 6 -14.24 25.78 -11.14
CA TYR A 6 -14.70 24.56 -10.46
C TYR A 6 -14.88 23.41 -11.48
N GLU A 7 -15.63 23.63 -12.54
CA GLU A 7 -15.87 22.66 -13.60
C GLU A 7 -14.57 22.18 -14.27
N LYS A 8 -13.66 23.12 -14.54
CA LYS A 8 -12.34 22.81 -15.10
C LYS A 8 -11.53 21.89 -14.20
N VAL A 9 -11.50 22.18 -12.90
CA VAL A 9 -10.71 21.37 -11.95
C VAL A 9 -11.34 20.00 -11.75
N THR A 10 -12.66 19.93 -11.54
CA THR A 10 -13.35 18.63 -11.38
C THR A 10 -13.22 17.76 -12.61
N LYS A 11 -13.29 18.33 -13.82
CA LYS A 11 -13.02 17.60 -15.08
C LYS A 11 -11.61 17.03 -15.09
N LEU A 12 -10.60 17.85 -14.74
CA LEU A 12 -9.20 17.41 -14.70
C LEU A 12 -9.00 16.19 -13.81
N PHE A 13 -9.67 16.14 -12.64
CA PHE A 13 -9.59 14.99 -11.75
C PHE A 13 -10.32 13.76 -12.31
N ARG A 14 -11.51 13.95 -12.90
CA ARG A 14 -12.27 12.86 -13.53
C ARG A 14 -11.51 12.23 -14.69
N ASP A 15 -10.84 13.04 -15.52
CA ASP A 15 -9.98 12.57 -16.62
C ASP A 15 -8.74 11.82 -16.11
N GLY A 16 -8.39 11.95 -14.83
CA GLY A 16 -7.29 11.27 -14.16
C GLY A 16 -7.71 10.31 -13.06
N ASN A 17 -8.83 9.68 -13.25
CA ASN A 17 -9.33 8.65 -12.32
C ASN A 17 -9.50 9.14 -10.88
N GLY A 18 -9.77 10.44 -10.68
CA GLY A 18 -10.02 11.04 -9.38
C GLY A 18 -8.78 11.49 -8.61
N TYR A 19 -7.57 11.12 -9.00
CA TYR A 19 -6.32 11.55 -8.35
C TYR A 19 -5.53 12.56 -9.20
N ARG A 20 -4.91 13.55 -8.53
CA ARG A 20 -3.93 14.47 -9.14
C ARG A 20 -2.86 14.85 -8.12
N ASN A 21 -1.63 15.03 -8.61
CA ASN A 21 -0.56 15.58 -7.82
C ASN A 21 -0.37 17.09 -8.08
N ALA A 22 0.43 17.74 -7.22
CA ALA A 22 0.67 19.18 -7.31
C ALA A 22 1.33 19.62 -8.61
N ALA A 23 2.18 18.80 -9.24
CA ALA A 23 2.78 19.09 -10.54
C ALA A 23 1.73 19.13 -11.65
N GLN A 24 0.87 18.11 -11.73
CA GLN A 24 -0.23 18.03 -12.69
C GLN A 24 -1.22 19.21 -12.53
N LEU A 25 -1.51 19.61 -11.28
CA LEU A 25 -2.36 20.77 -11.02
C LEU A 25 -1.71 22.09 -11.45
N LYS A 26 -0.41 22.24 -11.22
CA LYS A 26 0.37 23.39 -11.66
C LYS A 26 0.40 23.50 -13.19
N ASP A 27 0.63 22.39 -13.89
CA ASP A 27 0.66 22.33 -15.35
C ASP A 27 -0.72 22.70 -15.94
N ALA A 28 -1.80 22.33 -15.26
CA ALA A 28 -3.16 22.74 -15.57
C ALA A 28 -3.50 24.19 -15.13
N LYS A 29 -2.50 24.95 -14.63
CA LYS A 29 -2.66 26.34 -14.15
C LYS A 29 -3.67 26.47 -12.99
N VAL A 30 -3.78 25.46 -12.14
CA VAL A 30 -4.56 25.50 -10.90
C VAL A 30 -3.68 26.03 -9.79
N THR A 31 -4.09 27.12 -9.16
CA THR A 31 -3.30 27.79 -8.13
C THR A 31 -3.45 27.11 -6.76
N THR A 32 -2.46 27.26 -5.90
CA THR A 32 -2.51 26.76 -4.51
C THR A 32 -3.71 27.33 -3.72
N VAL A 33 -4.12 28.56 -4.03
CA VAL A 33 -5.30 29.19 -3.39
C VAL A 33 -6.57 28.45 -3.80
N GLN A 34 -6.72 28.14 -5.08
CA GLN A 34 -7.86 27.38 -5.59
C GLN A 34 -7.91 25.96 -4.99
N ILE A 35 -6.76 25.28 -4.89
CA ILE A 35 -6.68 23.95 -4.26
C ILE A 35 -7.11 24.04 -2.79
N LYS A 36 -6.60 25.00 -2.02
CA LYS A 36 -6.99 25.20 -0.61
C LYS A 36 -8.48 25.48 -0.46
N GLU A 37 -9.06 26.28 -1.35
CA GLU A 37 -10.51 26.57 -1.35
C GLU A 37 -11.32 25.30 -1.63
N LEU A 38 -10.91 24.45 -2.59
CA LEU A 38 -11.59 23.19 -2.89
C LEU A 38 -11.50 22.19 -1.75
N VAL A 39 -10.36 22.11 -1.08
CA VAL A 39 -10.19 21.27 0.12
C VAL A 39 -11.07 21.78 1.27
N SER A 40 -11.11 23.10 1.51
CA SER A 40 -11.95 23.67 2.59
C SER A 40 -13.44 23.49 2.35
N LYS A 41 -13.86 23.36 1.09
CA LYS A 41 -15.25 23.08 0.70
C LYS A 41 -15.61 21.59 0.67
N GLY A 42 -14.69 20.71 1.01
CA GLY A 42 -14.92 19.26 0.96
C GLY A 42 -15.08 18.69 -0.45
N ILE A 43 -14.58 19.40 -1.47
CA ILE A 43 -14.61 18.93 -2.87
C ILE A 43 -13.38 18.08 -3.18
N LEU A 44 -12.24 18.45 -2.62
CA LEU A 44 -11.00 17.69 -2.69
C LEU A 44 -10.60 17.22 -1.31
N GLU A 45 -10.15 15.99 -1.22
CA GLU A 45 -9.40 15.48 -0.08
C GLU A 45 -7.90 15.64 -0.33
N ARG A 46 -7.17 16.10 0.66
CA ARG A 46 -5.71 16.06 0.62
C ARG A 46 -5.25 14.71 1.14
N VAL A 47 -4.85 13.84 0.24
CA VAL A 47 -4.33 12.48 0.54
C VAL A 47 -2.99 12.55 1.29
N SER A 48 -2.09 13.43 0.81
CA SER A 48 -0.79 13.69 1.39
C SER A 48 -0.27 15.04 0.91
N HIS A 49 0.96 15.41 1.27
CA HIS A 49 1.57 16.61 0.74
C HIS A 49 1.70 16.53 -0.78
N GLY A 50 0.99 17.41 -1.47
CA GLY A 50 1.01 17.48 -2.94
C GLY A 50 0.19 16.40 -3.66
N HIS A 51 -0.61 15.60 -2.97
CA HIS A 51 -1.49 14.60 -3.57
C HIS A 51 -2.93 14.84 -3.12
N TYR A 52 -3.86 14.79 -4.07
CA TYR A 52 -5.25 15.14 -3.87
C TYR A 52 -6.16 14.13 -4.55
N TRP A 53 -7.33 13.91 -3.94
CA TRP A 53 -8.43 13.08 -4.43
C TRP A 53 -9.68 13.94 -4.61
N LEU A 54 -10.41 13.75 -5.71
CA LEU A 54 -11.73 14.35 -5.89
C LEU A 54 -12.76 13.51 -5.14
N ILE A 55 -13.41 14.12 -4.16
CA ILE A 55 -14.47 13.43 -3.39
C ILE A 55 -15.65 13.21 -4.32
N ASP A 56 -16.02 11.94 -4.49
CA ASP A 56 -17.18 11.49 -5.24
C ASP A 56 -18.04 10.65 -4.29
N GLU A 57 -19.12 11.26 -3.79
CA GLU A 57 -20.00 10.62 -2.79
C GLU A 57 -20.72 9.38 -3.34
N GLU A 58 -20.91 9.30 -4.67
CA GLU A 58 -21.59 8.15 -5.30
C GLU A 58 -20.63 6.96 -5.47
N LYS A 59 -19.37 7.22 -5.80
CA LYS A 59 -18.39 6.16 -6.11
C LYS A 59 -17.50 5.81 -4.95
N GLY A 60 -17.25 6.76 -4.04
CA GLY A 60 -16.26 6.60 -2.97
C GLY A 60 -14.82 6.43 -3.47
N LYS A 61 -13.92 6.06 -2.58
CA LYS A 61 -12.55 5.67 -2.94
C LYS A 61 -12.50 4.27 -3.54
N PRO A 62 -11.52 3.99 -4.41
CA PRO A 62 -11.35 2.66 -4.99
C PRO A 62 -11.03 1.62 -3.90
N GLU A 63 -11.30 0.36 -4.21
CA GLU A 63 -10.85 -0.75 -3.37
C GLU A 63 -9.32 -0.69 -3.18
N ASN A 64 -8.85 -1.04 -2.00
CA ASN A 64 -7.42 -0.97 -1.62
C ASN A 64 -6.80 0.43 -1.80
N PHE A 65 -7.59 1.51 -1.64
CA PHE A 65 -7.12 2.89 -1.82
C PHE A 65 -5.92 3.23 -0.92
N GLU A 66 -5.84 2.67 0.29
CA GLU A 66 -4.71 2.90 1.19
C GLU A 66 -3.39 2.40 0.58
N MET A 67 -3.42 1.21 -0.05
CA MET A 67 -2.25 0.64 -0.74
C MET A 67 -1.86 1.49 -1.95
N LEU A 68 -2.85 1.90 -2.73
CA LEU A 68 -2.67 2.76 -3.91
C LEU A 68 -2.08 4.13 -3.51
N GLU A 69 -2.65 4.78 -2.51
CA GLU A 69 -2.20 6.09 -2.04
C GLU A 69 -0.79 6.03 -1.44
N ALA A 70 -0.45 4.96 -0.73
CA ALA A 70 0.91 4.73 -0.23
C ALA A 70 1.92 4.63 -1.39
N CYS A 71 1.61 3.88 -2.44
CA CYS A 71 2.44 3.77 -3.64
C CYS A 71 2.49 5.07 -4.46
N MET A 72 1.41 5.85 -4.51
CA MET A 72 1.41 7.18 -5.15
C MET A 72 2.32 8.18 -4.42
N VAL A 73 2.28 8.19 -3.09
CA VAL A 73 3.07 9.11 -2.27
C VAL A 73 4.54 8.73 -2.26
N ASN A 74 4.84 7.44 -2.26
CA ASN A 74 6.18 6.91 -2.42
C ASN A 74 6.20 5.80 -3.49
N PRO A 75 6.54 6.13 -4.76
CA PRO A 75 6.54 5.15 -5.85
C PRO A 75 7.52 3.99 -5.68
N ARG A 76 8.43 4.06 -4.70
CA ARG A 76 9.33 2.95 -4.35
C ARG A 76 8.83 2.12 -3.17
N ALA A 77 7.77 2.53 -2.51
CA ALA A 77 7.16 1.74 -1.45
C ALA A 77 6.53 0.46 -2.00
N VAL A 78 6.56 -0.61 -1.21
CA VAL A 78 5.98 -1.91 -1.55
C VAL A 78 5.09 -2.36 -0.42
N ILE A 79 3.86 -2.75 -0.72
CA ILE A 79 2.94 -3.35 0.27
C ILE A 79 3.49 -4.71 0.69
N CYS A 80 3.54 -4.97 1.99
CA CYS A 80 4.21 -6.16 2.52
C CYS A 80 3.48 -6.77 3.71
N ALA A 81 4.00 -7.88 4.19
CA ALA A 81 3.58 -8.58 5.41
C ALA A 81 2.06 -8.81 5.46
N ASP A 82 1.42 -8.51 6.59
CA ASP A 82 -0.01 -8.73 6.84
C ASP A 82 -0.92 -7.96 5.85
N SER A 83 -0.53 -6.77 5.44
CA SER A 83 -1.29 -6.00 4.44
C SER A 83 -1.24 -6.64 3.06
N ALA A 84 -0.12 -7.21 2.66
CA ALA A 84 -0.03 -7.98 1.44
C ALA A 84 -0.77 -9.33 1.57
N CYS A 85 -0.72 -9.97 2.75
CA CYS A 85 -1.51 -11.16 3.03
C CYS A 85 -3.03 -10.90 2.96
N TYR A 86 -3.49 -9.72 3.40
CA TYR A 86 -4.87 -9.28 3.21
C TYR A 86 -5.21 -9.15 1.72
N TYR A 87 -4.37 -8.48 0.94
CA TYR A 87 -4.56 -8.34 -0.50
C TYR A 87 -4.65 -9.71 -1.21
N HIS A 88 -3.81 -10.66 -0.82
CA HIS A 88 -3.81 -12.02 -1.36
C HIS A 88 -4.93 -12.91 -0.79
N GLY A 89 -5.84 -12.38 0.03
CA GLY A 89 -7.02 -13.09 0.54
C GLY A 89 -6.76 -14.05 1.69
N LEU A 90 -5.57 -14.02 2.32
CA LEU A 90 -5.29 -14.87 3.49
C LEU A 90 -6.03 -14.43 4.76
N ILE A 91 -6.40 -13.18 4.86
CA ILE A 91 -7.24 -12.65 5.95
C ILE A 91 -8.35 -11.79 5.37
N GLN A 92 -9.52 -11.82 6.04
CA GLN A 92 -10.73 -11.11 5.60
C GLN A 92 -10.78 -9.65 6.06
N LYS A 93 -10.15 -9.36 7.19
CA LYS A 93 -10.13 -8.01 7.78
C LYS A 93 -8.81 -7.33 7.46
N ALA A 94 -8.90 -6.12 6.90
CA ALA A 94 -7.71 -5.30 6.70
C ALA A 94 -7.00 -5.01 8.03
N PRO A 95 -5.66 -5.02 8.06
CA PRO A 95 -4.90 -4.60 9.23
C PRO A 95 -5.22 -3.15 9.62
N GLU A 96 -5.13 -2.82 10.91
CA GLU A 96 -5.36 -1.46 11.41
C GLU A 96 -4.31 -0.45 10.91
N ARG A 97 -3.16 -0.94 10.51
CA ARG A 97 -2.04 -0.16 10.00
C ARG A 97 -1.54 -0.79 8.71
N LEU A 98 -1.37 0.01 7.68
CA LEU A 98 -0.83 -0.47 6.41
C LEU A 98 0.66 -0.80 6.55
N SER A 99 1.03 -2.05 6.33
CA SER A 99 2.43 -2.52 6.32
C SER A 99 3.10 -2.23 4.99
N VAL A 100 4.16 -1.41 5.03
CA VAL A 100 4.87 -0.94 3.84
C VAL A 100 6.36 -1.18 3.97
N ALA A 101 6.94 -1.85 2.99
CA ALA A 101 8.39 -2.02 2.84
C ALA A 101 9.01 -0.80 2.16
N THR A 102 10.13 -0.35 2.69
CA THR A 102 10.98 0.68 2.08
C THR A 102 12.44 0.33 2.27
N LEU A 103 13.31 0.86 1.40
CA LEU A 103 14.74 0.74 1.61
C LEU A 103 15.19 1.50 2.87
N LYS A 104 16.22 1.01 3.56
CA LYS A 104 16.84 1.70 4.69
C LYS A 104 17.35 3.10 4.34
N THR A 105 17.70 3.31 3.08
CA THR A 105 18.18 4.59 2.53
C THR A 105 17.06 5.55 2.18
N ASP A 106 15.80 5.08 2.12
CA ASP A 106 14.65 5.90 1.77
C ASP A 106 14.32 6.88 2.91
N ARG A 107 14.46 8.18 2.64
CA ARG A 107 14.17 9.29 3.56
C ARG A 107 12.84 9.97 3.26
N SER A 108 12.05 9.44 2.34
CA SER A 108 10.75 10.02 1.99
C SER A 108 9.81 10.05 3.19
N LYS A 109 9.07 11.15 3.33
CA LYS A 109 8.03 11.28 4.35
C LYS A 109 6.74 10.68 3.80
N MET A 110 6.26 9.62 4.40
CA MET A 110 4.96 9.03 4.08
C MET A 110 3.93 9.54 5.10
N GLN A 111 3.41 10.74 4.88
CA GLN A 111 2.35 11.34 5.68
C GLN A 111 1.02 11.08 4.95
N LEU A 112 0.30 10.08 5.38
CA LEU A 112 -1.00 9.65 4.85
C LEU A 112 -2.11 9.89 5.89
N ASN A 113 -3.36 9.87 5.45
CA ASN A 113 -4.53 10.08 6.32
C ASN A 113 -4.92 8.83 7.12
N PHE A 114 -4.14 7.77 7.01
CA PHE A 114 -4.30 6.50 7.73
C PHE A 114 -2.95 6.05 8.30
N PRO A 115 -2.95 5.17 9.31
CA PRO A 115 -1.72 4.73 9.96
C PRO A 115 -0.92 3.77 9.08
N VAL A 116 0.40 3.98 9.03
CA VAL A 116 1.35 3.15 8.27
C VAL A 116 2.43 2.61 9.21
N THR A 117 2.79 1.36 9.04
CA THR A 117 3.99 0.75 9.63
C THR A 117 5.03 0.54 8.53
N ARG A 118 6.21 1.16 8.70
CA ARG A 118 7.31 1.02 7.73
C ARG A 118 8.28 -0.07 8.16
N HIS A 119 8.47 -1.04 7.30
CA HIS A 119 9.46 -2.10 7.43
C HIS A 119 10.67 -1.78 6.54
N TYR A 120 11.86 -1.81 7.09
CA TYR A 120 13.07 -1.39 6.40
C TYR A 120 13.88 -2.57 5.90
N TYR A 121 14.21 -2.54 4.61
CA TYR A 121 14.95 -3.59 3.91
C TYR A 121 16.30 -3.09 3.40
N SER A 122 17.27 -4.03 3.24
CA SER A 122 18.47 -3.81 2.47
C SER A 122 18.21 -3.99 0.98
N ASP A 123 19.06 -3.41 0.14
CA ASP A 123 18.90 -3.43 -1.32
C ASP A 123 18.77 -4.84 -1.90
N LEU A 124 19.57 -5.79 -1.41
CA LEU A 124 19.59 -7.18 -1.92
C LEU A 124 18.24 -7.92 -1.80
N ALA A 125 17.45 -7.62 -0.78
CA ALA A 125 16.18 -8.30 -0.53
C ALA A 125 14.96 -7.51 -0.99
N PHE A 126 15.13 -6.26 -1.39
CA PHE A 126 14.01 -5.34 -1.60
C PHE A 126 13.22 -5.65 -2.88
N GLU A 127 13.91 -5.88 -4.00
CA GLU A 127 13.25 -6.09 -5.29
C GLU A 127 12.85 -7.56 -5.55
N GLN A 128 13.22 -8.46 -4.64
CA GLN A 128 12.94 -9.88 -4.82
C GLN A 128 11.44 -10.17 -4.73
N ASP A 129 10.85 -10.86 -5.73
CA ASP A 129 9.43 -11.24 -5.84
C ASP A 129 8.44 -10.10 -5.56
N LEU A 130 8.75 -8.94 -6.11
CA LEU A 130 7.90 -7.79 -6.17
C LEU A 130 6.97 -7.94 -7.38
N GLU A 131 5.70 -7.70 -7.16
CA GLU A 131 4.65 -7.64 -8.17
C GLU A 131 4.17 -6.20 -8.33
N VAL A 132 3.80 -5.83 -9.56
CA VAL A 132 3.17 -4.56 -9.86
C VAL A 132 1.76 -4.83 -10.36
N VAL A 133 0.79 -4.37 -9.61
CA VAL A 133 -0.62 -4.52 -9.95
C VAL A 133 -1.10 -3.23 -10.60
N GLU A 134 -1.48 -3.31 -11.86
CA GLU A 134 -2.10 -2.20 -12.58
C GLU A 134 -3.56 -2.05 -12.17
N THR A 135 -3.94 -0.84 -11.77
CA THR A 135 -5.32 -0.49 -11.49
C THR A 135 -5.76 0.70 -12.36
N PRO A 136 -7.07 0.93 -12.54
CA PRO A 136 -7.55 2.12 -13.24
C PRO A 136 -7.09 3.44 -12.60
N TYR A 137 -6.62 3.39 -11.36
CA TYR A 137 -6.23 4.57 -10.56
C TYR A 137 -4.73 4.76 -10.45
N GLY A 138 -3.92 3.75 -10.81
CA GLY A 138 -2.46 3.74 -10.73
C GLY A 138 -1.92 2.36 -10.35
N GLN A 139 -0.64 2.30 -10.03
CA GLN A 139 0.05 1.06 -9.72
C GLN A 139 0.11 0.81 -8.21
N ILE A 140 -0.10 -0.44 -7.80
CA ILE A 140 0.20 -0.94 -6.47
C ILE A 140 1.42 -1.86 -6.59
N ARG A 141 2.49 -1.55 -5.87
CA ARG A 141 3.66 -2.41 -5.73
C ARG A 141 3.46 -3.26 -4.49
N ILE A 142 3.52 -4.58 -4.63
CA ILE A 142 3.21 -5.52 -3.56
C ILE A 142 4.15 -6.73 -3.63
N TYR A 143 4.44 -7.35 -2.51
CA TYR A 143 5.18 -8.60 -2.52
C TYR A 143 4.28 -9.80 -2.80
N ALA A 144 4.83 -10.78 -3.51
CA ALA A 144 4.19 -12.05 -3.79
C ALA A 144 3.77 -12.78 -2.50
N LEU A 145 2.81 -13.69 -2.62
CA LEU A 145 2.15 -14.36 -1.50
C LEU A 145 3.13 -14.99 -0.52
N GLU A 146 4.03 -15.87 -0.98
CA GLU A 146 4.96 -16.59 -0.10
C GLU A 146 5.92 -15.68 0.62
N ARG A 147 6.36 -14.64 -0.06
CA ARG A 147 7.19 -13.61 0.54
C ARG A 147 6.43 -12.85 1.62
N SER A 148 5.19 -12.49 1.38
CA SER A 148 4.34 -11.78 2.33
C SER A 148 4.09 -12.59 3.59
N VAL A 149 3.87 -13.90 3.48
CA VAL A 149 3.77 -14.82 4.61
C VAL A 149 5.10 -14.87 5.40
N CYS A 150 6.22 -14.97 4.69
CA CYS A 150 7.54 -14.97 5.33
C CYS A 150 7.82 -13.65 6.07
N ASP A 151 7.50 -12.51 5.47
CA ASP A 151 7.64 -11.19 6.09
C ASP A 151 6.72 -11.03 7.31
N THR A 152 5.49 -11.55 7.25
CA THR A 152 4.56 -11.55 8.39
C THR A 152 5.16 -12.31 9.58
N ILE A 153 5.74 -13.48 9.37
CA ILE A 153 6.42 -14.24 10.42
C ILE A 153 7.67 -13.47 10.93
N ARG A 154 8.40 -12.83 10.04
CA ARG A 154 9.57 -12.02 10.40
C ARG A 154 9.20 -10.84 11.30
N PHE A 155 8.12 -10.15 10.99
CA PHE A 155 7.65 -8.96 11.73
C PHE A 155 6.59 -9.28 12.77
N ARG A 156 6.50 -10.51 13.24
CA ARG A 156 5.50 -10.99 14.20
C ARG A 156 5.40 -10.17 15.49
N ALA A 157 6.49 -9.54 15.92
CA ALA A 157 6.48 -8.69 17.10
C ALA A 157 5.67 -7.40 16.91
N ASP A 158 5.62 -6.87 15.69
CA ASP A 158 4.88 -5.67 15.34
C ASP A 158 3.42 -6.00 14.95
N ILE A 159 3.20 -7.17 14.34
CA ILE A 159 1.91 -7.61 13.79
C ILE A 159 1.04 -8.28 14.85
N GLY A 160 1.66 -9.00 15.78
CA GLY A 160 0.98 -9.81 16.79
C GLY A 160 0.90 -11.31 16.41
N ILE A 161 1.15 -12.16 17.41
CA ILE A 161 1.28 -13.60 17.20
C ILE A 161 0.00 -14.23 16.69
N GLU A 162 -1.16 -13.83 17.20
CA GLU A 162 -2.47 -14.37 16.80
C GLU A 162 -2.77 -14.13 15.32
N THR A 163 -2.47 -12.91 14.82
CA THR A 163 -2.63 -12.58 13.40
C THR A 163 -1.69 -13.40 12.53
N VAL A 164 -0.43 -13.57 12.97
CA VAL A 164 0.56 -14.38 12.25
C VAL A 164 0.11 -15.84 12.16
N GLU A 165 -0.32 -16.43 13.27
CA GLU A 165 -0.81 -17.82 13.29
C GLU A 165 -2.03 -18.00 12.37
N HIS A 166 -2.96 -17.07 12.41
CA HIS A 166 -4.13 -17.10 11.52
C HIS A 166 -3.75 -17.02 10.03
N ILE A 167 -2.82 -16.14 9.67
CA ILE A 167 -2.30 -16.03 8.29
C ILE A 167 -1.62 -17.34 7.87
N VAL A 168 -0.78 -17.90 8.73
CA VAL A 168 -0.06 -19.15 8.44
C VAL A 168 -1.03 -20.33 8.31
N GLN A 169 -2.04 -20.45 9.20
CA GLN A 169 -3.09 -21.46 9.09
C GLN A 169 -3.84 -21.40 7.76
N ASN A 170 -4.20 -20.18 7.32
CA ASN A 170 -4.92 -20.01 6.06
C ASN A 170 -4.00 -20.28 4.85
N TYR A 171 -2.73 -19.88 4.92
CA TYR A 171 -1.75 -20.24 3.89
C TYR A 171 -1.58 -21.76 3.78
N MET A 172 -1.51 -22.48 4.90
CA MET A 172 -1.37 -23.94 4.90
C MET A 172 -2.57 -24.68 4.31
N LYS A 173 -3.76 -24.07 4.27
CA LYS A 173 -4.96 -24.62 3.61
C LYS A 173 -4.98 -24.41 2.10
N LEU A 174 -4.13 -23.55 1.54
CA LEU A 174 -4.09 -23.31 0.10
C LEU A 174 -3.53 -24.54 -0.63
N GLU A 175 -4.24 -25.01 -1.64
CA GLU A 175 -3.81 -26.13 -2.47
C GLU A 175 -2.59 -25.77 -3.33
N ASN A 176 -2.53 -24.53 -3.82
CA ASN A 176 -1.49 -23.99 -4.70
C ASN A 176 -0.31 -23.33 -3.96
N ARG A 177 -0.19 -23.52 -2.63
CA ARG A 177 0.92 -22.96 -1.86
C ARG A 177 2.27 -23.48 -2.35
N GLN A 178 3.23 -22.58 -2.44
CA GLN A 178 4.58 -22.90 -2.90
C GLN A 178 5.56 -22.95 -1.70
N MET A 179 5.48 -24.02 -0.91
CA MET A 179 6.28 -24.19 0.31
C MET A 179 7.79 -24.07 0.05
N GLY A 180 8.28 -24.60 -1.06
CA GLY A 180 9.69 -24.49 -1.45
C GLY A 180 10.12 -23.03 -1.64
N ARG A 181 9.26 -22.21 -2.25
CA ARG A 181 9.51 -20.79 -2.46
C ARG A 181 9.52 -20.02 -1.14
N LEU A 182 8.55 -20.28 -0.25
CA LEU A 182 8.50 -19.69 1.08
C LEU A 182 9.77 -20.00 1.89
N LEU A 183 10.22 -21.26 1.90
CA LEU A 183 11.42 -21.66 2.62
C LEU A 183 12.70 -21.07 2.01
N ALA A 184 12.80 -20.99 0.68
CA ALA A 184 13.92 -20.33 0.00
C ALA A 184 14.03 -18.84 0.41
N TYR A 185 12.91 -18.13 0.52
CA TYR A 185 12.87 -16.78 1.06
C TYR A 185 13.33 -16.70 2.49
N ALA A 186 12.78 -17.59 3.33
CA ALA A 186 13.11 -17.62 4.74
C ALA A 186 14.62 -17.80 4.96
N ASP A 187 15.26 -18.63 4.16
CA ASP A 187 16.70 -18.86 4.22
C ASP A 187 17.50 -17.66 3.68
N ALA A 188 17.10 -17.08 2.54
CA ALA A 188 17.72 -15.88 1.97
C ALA A 188 17.64 -14.68 2.94
N MET A 189 16.54 -14.53 3.68
CA MET A 189 16.33 -13.48 4.67
C MET A 189 16.87 -13.81 6.06
N ARG A 190 17.52 -14.97 6.23
CA ARG A 190 18.08 -15.47 7.50
C ARG A 190 17.05 -15.61 8.63
N VAL A 191 15.82 -15.94 8.27
CA VAL A 191 14.71 -16.20 9.20
C VAL A 191 14.20 -17.64 9.11
N GLY A 192 14.92 -18.53 8.42
CA GLY A 192 14.50 -19.91 8.16
C GLY A 192 14.14 -20.70 9.41
N LYS A 193 14.90 -20.56 10.51
CA LYS A 193 14.61 -21.26 11.76
C LYS A 193 13.23 -20.88 12.32
N ILE A 194 12.92 -19.58 12.38
CA ILE A 194 11.66 -19.13 12.97
C ILE A 194 10.47 -19.46 12.06
N VAL A 195 10.65 -19.36 10.74
CA VAL A 195 9.61 -19.74 9.77
C VAL A 195 9.25 -21.21 9.93
N ARG A 196 10.25 -22.12 9.94
CA ARG A 196 10.01 -23.57 10.13
C ARG A 196 9.32 -23.85 11.46
N THR A 197 9.82 -23.25 12.57
CA THR A 197 9.18 -23.43 13.88
C THR A 197 7.73 -22.91 13.91
N THR A 198 7.42 -21.83 13.20
CA THR A 198 6.06 -21.31 13.15
C THR A 198 5.15 -22.22 12.32
N LEU A 199 5.65 -22.73 11.18
CA LEU A 199 4.92 -23.69 10.34
C LEU A 199 4.63 -25.04 11.05
N GLU A 200 5.53 -25.50 11.93
CA GLU A 200 5.37 -26.74 12.70
C GLU A 200 4.35 -26.61 13.83
N ARG A 201 4.02 -25.39 14.28
CA ARG A 201 3.07 -25.14 15.38
C ARG A 201 1.62 -25.02 14.90
N VAL A 202 1.40 -24.87 13.63
CA VAL A 202 0.12 -24.60 12.98
C VAL A 202 -0.34 -25.82 12.18
#